data_df759ccfbb759ffa99dbd49e7e597933
#
_entry.id   df759ccfbb759ffa99dbd49e7e597933
#
_cell.length_a   1.000
_cell.length_b   1.000
_cell.length_c   1.000
_cell.angle_alpha   90.00
_cell.angle_beta   90.00
_cell.angle_gamma   90.00
#
_symmetry.space_group_name_H-M   'P 1'
#
loop_
_entity.id
_entity.type
_entity.pdbx_description
1 polymer ?
#
loop_
_entity_poly.entity_id
_entity_poly.type
_entity_poly.pdbx_seq_one_letter_code
_entity_poly.pdbx_strand_id
1 'polypeptide(L)'
;MSELSHYEKTGYLHDDFKIFHLKDTSMRPIDFHYHDFHKILIFRKGNISYNVEGRTYDLIPGDIVFVPAGTVHRPVLHSSEIYERIIIYISRHYLDACHDSDDLSLCLKEAHQKKSHVLRIPALQTTQIARIIHDLEQSLDSREYANELYHKLLFLELMVQLNRAALCNRIEYLSTTASNHKMINVIDYLNAHLTDDIT
;
A
#
# COMPACT_ATOMS: atom_id res chain seq x y z
N MET A 1 24.21 23.97 -7.14
CA MET A 1 23.53 23.06 -8.09
C MET A 1 23.04 21.91 -7.25
N SER A 2 21.74 21.90 -6.95
CA SER A 2 21.12 20.77 -6.22
C SER A 2 21.03 19.60 -7.21
N GLU A 3 21.67 18.49 -6.88
CA GLU A 3 21.46 17.22 -7.57
C GLU A 3 19.94 16.93 -7.52
N LEU A 4 19.30 16.89 -8.67
CA LEU A 4 17.98 16.32 -8.81
C LEU A 4 18.12 14.85 -8.42
N SER A 5 17.62 14.48 -7.25
CA SER A 5 17.63 13.12 -6.78
C SER A 5 16.85 12.27 -7.78
N HIS A 6 17.57 11.45 -8.52
CA HIS A 6 17.00 10.54 -9.50
C HIS A 6 16.43 9.34 -8.73
N TYR A 7 15.10 9.29 -8.58
CA TYR A 7 14.46 8.14 -7.94
C TYR A 7 14.48 6.94 -8.88
N GLU A 8 14.93 5.81 -8.37
CA GLU A 8 15.02 4.58 -9.16
C GLU A 8 13.69 3.85 -9.20
N LYS A 9 13.33 3.40 -10.42
CA LYS A 9 12.25 2.42 -10.58
C LYS A 9 12.75 1.07 -10.08
N THR A 10 12.05 0.48 -9.12
CA THR A 10 12.38 -0.84 -8.58
C THR A 10 11.26 -1.84 -8.81
N GLY A 11 11.65 -3.08 -9.13
CA GLY A 11 10.73 -4.18 -9.34
C GLY A 11 9.98 -4.13 -10.67
N TYR A 12 9.58 -5.31 -11.13
CA TYR A 12 8.75 -5.52 -12.31
C TYR A 12 7.63 -6.49 -11.96
N LEU A 13 6.43 -6.19 -12.42
CA LEU A 13 5.28 -7.09 -12.31
C LEU A 13 4.95 -7.59 -13.70
N HIS A 14 5.17 -8.89 -13.92
CA HIS A 14 4.83 -9.57 -15.19
C HIS A 14 3.44 -10.19 -15.16
N ASP A 15 2.91 -10.38 -13.94
CA ASP A 15 1.58 -10.94 -13.67
C ASP A 15 0.63 -9.82 -13.24
N ASP A 16 -0.67 -10.06 -13.31
CA ASP A 16 -1.65 -9.09 -12.82
C ASP A 16 -1.64 -8.92 -11.30
N PHE A 17 -1.18 -9.96 -10.61
CA PHE A 17 -1.23 -10.02 -9.15
C PHE A 17 -0.07 -10.85 -8.62
N LYS A 18 0.59 -10.38 -7.54
CA LYS A 18 1.61 -11.12 -6.82
C LYS A 18 1.60 -10.78 -5.33
N ILE A 19 1.79 -11.79 -4.49
CA ILE A 19 1.80 -11.64 -3.04
C ILE A 19 3.07 -12.21 -2.44
N PHE A 20 3.57 -11.55 -1.38
CA PHE A 20 4.78 -11.94 -0.65
C PHE A 20 4.58 -11.76 0.85
N HIS A 21 5.14 -12.65 1.64
CA HIS A 21 5.36 -12.46 3.06
C HIS A 21 6.86 -12.26 3.30
N LEU A 22 7.25 -11.11 3.77
CA LEU A 22 8.66 -10.72 3.93
C LEU A 22 8.98 -10.45 5.40
N LYS A 23 10.11 -11.01 5.83
CA LYS A 23 10.70 -10.83 7.17
C LYS A 23 12.15 -10.44 7.02
N ASP A 24 12.44 -9.16 7.17
CA ASP A 24 13.80 -8.65 7.09
C ASP A 24 14.37 -8.39 8.48
N THR A 25 15.58 -8.87 8.70
CA THR A 25 16.35 -8.64 9.93
C THR A 25 17.46 -7.63 9.75
N SER A 26 17.61 -7.09 8.54
CA SER A 26 18.67 -6.17 8.15
C SER A 26 18.21 -4.72 8.23
N MET A 27 19.00 -3.88 8.88
CA MET A 27 18.80 -2.42 8.92
C MET A 27 19.34 -1.69 7.68
N ARG A 28 19.42 -2.36 6.53
CA ARG A 28 19.87 -1.64 5.33
C ARG A 28 18.86 -0.56 4.99
N PRO A 29 19.28 0.70 4.85
CA PRO A 29 18.40 1.75 4.40
C PRO A 29 17.80 1.39 3.05
N ILE A 30 16.49 1.62 2.92
CA ILE A 30 15.80 1.48 1.64
C ILE A 30 15.61 2.90 1.11
N ASP A 31 16.18 3.18 -0.05
CA ASP A 31 16.10 4.48 -0.66
C ASP A 31 14.70 4.76 -1.24
N PHE A 32 14.43 6.03 -1.52
CA PHE A 32 13.22 6.41 -2.22
C PHE A 32 13.19 5.77 -3.61
N HIS A 33 12.08 5.12 -3.92
CA HIS A 33 11.86 4.45 -5.19
C HIS A 33 10.37 4.48 -5.56
N TYR A 34 10.07 4.05 -6.77
CA TYR A 34 8.70 3.92 -7.27
C TYR A 34 8.53 2.63 -8.09
N HIS A 35 7.29 2.24 -8.30
CA HIS A 35 6.89 1.09 -9.13
C HIS A 35 5.87 1.55 -10.18
N ASP A 36 5.76 0.83 -11.29
CA ASP A 36 4.72 1.06 -12.31
C ASP A 36 3.43 0.26 -12.06
N PHE A 37 3.33 -0.39 -10.91
CA PHE A 37 2.17 -1.13 -10.40
C PHE A 37 1.75 -0.63 -9.03
N HIS A 38 0.52 -0.93 -8.62
CA HIS A 38 0.03 -0.63 -7.27
C HIS A 38 0.63 -1.60 -6.25
N LYS A 39 0.86 -1.10 -5.04
CA LYS A 39 1.35 -1.89 -3.91
C LYS A 39 0.44 -1.69 -2.71
N ILE A 40 -0.03 -2.79 -2.14
CA ILE A 40 -0.64 -2.82 -0.81
C ILE A 40 0.35 -3.49 0.12
N LEU A 41 0.63 -2.87 1.25
CA LEU A 41 1.48 -3.42 2.30
C LEU A 41 0.65 -3.55 3.56
N ILE A 42 0.57 -4.75 4.14
CA ILE A 42 -0.04 -5.03 5.43
C ILE A 42 1.09 -5.17 6.44
N PHE A 43 1.19 -4.21 7.35
CA PHE A 43 2.25 -4.19 8.34
C PHE A 43 1.97 -5.16 9.47
N ARG A 44 2.94 -6.04 9.80
CA ARG A 44 2.79 -7.09 10.81
C ARG A 44 3.63 -6.84 12.04
N LYS A 45 4.90 -6.45 11.89
CA LYS A 45 5.82 -6.25 13.00
C LYS A 45 6.99 -5.34 12.62
N GLY A 46 7.50 -4.62 13.61
CA GLY A 46 8.68 -3.76 13.52
C GLY A 46 8.45 -2.38 14.15
N ASN A 47 9.48 -1.56 14.12
CA ASN A 47 9.41 -0.16 14.49
C ASN A 47 9.79 0.67 13.26
N ILE A 48 8.78 1.09 12.50
CA ILE A 48 8.99 1.80 11.24
C ILE A 48 8.02 2.97 11.08
N SER A 49 8.47 3.96 10.34
CA SER A 49 7.58 4.88 9.66
C SER A 49 7.61 4.62 8.14
N TYR A 50 6.57 5.02 7.45
CA TYR A 50 6.45 4.86 6.01
C TYR A 50 6.29 6.23 5.36
N ASN A 51 7.18 6.53 4.42
CA ASN A 51 7.12 7.80 3.69
C ASN A 51 6.53 7.57 2.30
N VAL A 52 5.52 8.36 1.94
CA VAL A 52 4.87 8.34 0.64
C VAL A 52 4.66 9.79 0.20
N GLU A 53 5.27 10.19 -0.91
CA GLU A 53 5.14 11.54 -1.49
C GLU A 53 5.33 12.66 -0.45
N GLY A 54 6.37 12.54 0.37
CA GLY A 54 6.69 13.54 1.40
C GLY A 54 5.81 13.50 2.65
N ARG A 55 4.85 12.59 2.71
CA ARG A 55 4.02 12.32 3.91
C ARG A 55 4.58 11.15 4.67
N THR A 56 4.73 11.29 5.98
CA THR A 56 5.29 10.25 6.86
C THR A 56 4.22 9.75 7.81
N TYR A 57 4.14 8.43 7.97
CA TYR A 57 3.17 7.74 8.81
C TYR A 57 3.90 6.77 9.73
N ASP A 58 3.66 6.87 11.05
CA ASP A 58 4.15 5.89 12.02
C ASP A 58 3.19 4.70 12.05
N LEU A 59 3.69 3.53 11.68
CA LEU A 59 2.86 2.34 11.53
C LEU A 59 2.77 1.52 12.81
N ILE A 60 1.58 0.97 13.04
CA ILE A 60 1.35 -0.08 14.03
C ILE A 60 0.91 -1.38 13.35
N PRO A 61 1.13 -2.56 13.98
CA PRO A 61 0.71 -3.83 13.40
C PRO A 61 -0.77 -3.84 13.02
N GLY A 62 -1.06 -4.23 11.79
CA GLY A 62 -2.39 -4.23 11.19
C GLY A 62 -2.69 -3.02 10.29
N ASP A 63 -1.86 -1.99 10.28
CA ASP A 63 -1.99 -0.90 9.33
C ASP A 63 -1.78 -1.39 7.89
N ILE A 64 -2.58 -0.85 6.98
CA ILE A 64 -2.53 -1.15 5.55
C ILE A 64 -2.06 0.10 4.82
N VAL A 65 -0.90 0.01 4.18
CA VAL A 65 -0.33 1.09 3.36
C VAL A 65 -0.68 0.85 1.91
N PHE A 66 -1.26 1.85 1.27
CA PHE A 66 -1.51 1.85 -0.17
C PHE A 66 -0.54 2.79 -0.89
N VAL A 67 0.20 2.24 -1.84
CA VAL A 67 1.12 2.96 -2.70
C VAL A 67 0.64 2.85 -4.15
N PRO A 68 0.02 3.89 -4.70
CA PRO A 68 -0.37 3.92 -6.11
C PRO A 68 0.82 3.74 -7.05
N ALA A 69 0.56 3.23 -8.25
CA ALA A 69 1.59 3.11 -9.28
C ALA A 69 2.18 4.49 -9.63
N GLY A 70 3.50 4.58 -9.70
CA GLY A 70 4.25 5.82 -9.96
C GLY A 70 4.57 6.63 -8.71
N THR A 71 4.04 6.27 -7.55
CA THR A 71 4.21 7.01 -6.30
C THR A 71 5.56 6.73 -5.65
N VAL A 72 6.30 7.80 -5.35
CA VAL A 72 7.61 7.72 -4.67
C VAL A 72 7.42 7.43 -3.19
N HIS A 73 8.10 6.39 -2.70
CA HIS A 73 7.94 5.95 -1.31
C HIS A 73 9.19 5.25 -0.76
N ARG A 74 9.23 5.12 0.57
CA ARG A 74 10.18 4.24 1.28
C ARG A 74 9.70 3.91 2.68
N PRO A 75 10.06 2.74 3.25
CA PRO A 75 10.05 2.53 4.70
C PRO A 75 11.28 3.19 5.34
N VAL A 76 11.11 3.63 6.58
CA VAL A 76 12.20 4.13 7.44
C VAL A 76 12.21 3.26 8.69
N LEU A 77 13.28 2.48 8.87
CA LEU A 77 13.44 1.59 10.00
C LEU A 77 14.05 2.37 11.17
N HIS A 78 13.43 2.30 12.36
CA HIS A 78 13.88 2.99 13.58
C HIS A 78 14.58 2.08 14.57
N SER A 79 14.55 0.75 14.35
CA SER A 79 15.22 -0.24 15.20
C SER A 79 15.70 -1.44 14.38
N SER A 80 16.53 -2.27 14.99
CA SER A 80 16.98 -3.55 14.41
C SER A 80 15.97 -4.70 14.58
N GLU A 81 14.76 -4.39 14.98
CA GLU A 81 13.69 -5.39 15.07
C GLU A 81 13.33 -5.94 13.69
N ILE A 82 12.76 -7.15 13.70
CA ILE A 82 12.27 -7.77 12.47
C ILE A 82 11.22 -6.86 11.84
N TYR A 83 11.43 -6.48 10.60
CA TYR A 83 10.44 -5.82 9.76
C TYR A 83 9.64 -6.87 9.00
N GLU A 84 8.43 -7.16 9.51
CA GLU A 84 7.54 -8.17 8.94
C GLU A 84 6.34 -7.51 8.27
N ARG A 85 6.05 -7.91 7.04
CA ARG A 85 4.94 -7.39 6.24
C ARG A 85 4.47 -8.39 5.18
N ILE A 86 3.19 -8.31 4.83
CA ILE A 86 2.66 -8.91 3.62
C ILE A 86 2.61 -7.82 2.55
N ILE A 87 3.09 -8.11 1.36
CA ILE A 87 3.07 -7.19 0.22
C ILE A 87 2.25 -7.81 -0.89
N ILE A 88 1.33 -7.02 -1.45
CA ILE A 88 0.52 -7.38 -2.60
C ILE A 88 0.84 -6.38 -3.72
N TYR A 89 1.33 -6.88 -4.85
CA TYR A 89 1.51 -6.13 -6.09
C TYR A 89 0.34 -6.39 -7.01
N ILE A 90 -0.16 -5.32 -7.64
CA ILE A 90 -1.36 -5.36 -8.46
C ILE A 90 -1.10 -4.52 -9.70
N SER A 91 -1.33 -5.10 -10.90
CA SER A 91 -1.24 -4.32 -12.14
C SER A 91 -2.26 -3.19 -12.16
N ARG A 92 -1.98 -2.13 -12.92
CA ARG A 92 -2.91 -0.97 -13.03
C ARG A 92 -4.30 -1.38 -13.51
N HIS A 93 -4.38 -2.41 -14.34
CA HIS A 93 -5.62 -2.84 -14.96
C HIS A 93 -6.38 -3.89 -14.16
N TYR A 94 -5.73 -4.55 -13.18
CA TYR A 94 -6.32 -5.69 -12.49
C TYR A 94 -7.57 -5.31 -11.69
N LEU A 95 -7.51 -4.22 -10.91
CA LEU A 95 -8.67 -3.76 -10.16
C LEU A 95 -9.81 -3.33 -11.08
N ASP A 96 -9.48 -2.67 -12.19
CA ASP A 96 -10.46 -2.24 -13.19
C ASP A 96 -11.08 -3.43 -13.95
N ALA A 97 -10.32 -4.48 -14.18
CA ALA A 97 -10.78 -5.69 -14.86
C ALA A 97 -11.63 -6.63 -13.97
N CYS A 98 -11.52 -6.50 -12.67
CA CYS A 98 -12.22 -7.38 -11.71
C CYS A 98 -13.63 -6.93 -11.36
N HIS A 99 -14.11 -5.81 -11.88
CA HIS A 99 -15.45 -5.31 -11.56
C HIS A 99 -16.33 -5.16 -12.80
N ASP A 100 -17.54 -5.70 -12.73
CA ASP A 100 -18.59 -5.45 -13.70
C ASP A 100 -19.45 -4.24 -13.30
N SER A 101 -19.77 -4.08 -12.02
CA SER A 101 -20.67 -3.06 -11.49
C SER A 101 -20.18 -2.38 -10.22
N ASP A 102 -19.26 -3.01 -9.47
CA ASP A 102 -18.83 -2.53 -8.16
C ASP A 102 -17.37 -2.08 -8.18
N ASP A 103 -17.11 -0.88 -7.70
CA ASP A 103 -15.76 -0.32 -7.63
C ASP A 103 -14.96 -0.92 -6.47
N LEU A 104 -14.11 -1.89 -6.75
CA LEU A 104 -13.22 -2.51 -5.76
C LEU A 104 -12.16 -1.57 -5.20
N SER A 105 -11.92 -0.43 -5.82
CA SER A 105 -10.93 0.56 -5.38
C SER A 105 -11.50 1.68 -4.51
N LEU A 106 -12.78 1.64 -4.12
CA LEU A 106 -13.47 2.71 -3.42
C LEU A 106 -12.73 3.18 -2.15
N CYS A 107 -12.30 2.27 -1.28
CA CYS A 107 -11.56 2.62 -0.06
C CYS A 107 -10.20 3.30 -0.36
N LEU A 108 -9.57 2.96 -1.49
CA LEU A 108 -8.31 3.55 -1.93
C LEU A 108 -8.53 4.93 -2.55
N LYS A 109 -9.62 5.11 -3.30
CA LYS A 109 -10.04 6.43 -3.81
C LYS A 109 -10.40 7.37 -2.67
N GLU A 110 -11.09 6.87 -1.65
CA GLU A 110 -11.40 7.64 -0.45
C GLU A 110 -10.12 8.04 0.31
N ALA A 111 -9.16 7.13 0.44
CA ALA A 111 -7.85 7.43 1.02
C ALA A 111 -7.15 8.56 0.27
N HIS A 112 -7.16 8.51 -1.07
CA HIS A 112 -6.59 9.56 -1.91
C HIS A 112 -7.29 10.91 -1.70
N GLN A 113 -8.64 10.95 -1.66
CA GLN A 113 -9.40 12.17 -1.39
C GLN A 113 -9.08 12.77 -0.01
N LYS A 114 -8.84 11.91 0.99
CA LYS A 114 -8.42 12.30 2.34
C LYS A 114 -6.92 12.58 2.45
N LYS A 115 -6.19 12.54 1.33
CA LYS A 115 -4.73 12.73 1.27
C LYS A 115 -3.98 11.80 2.22
N SER A 116 -4.46 10.57 2.39
CA SER A 116 -3.87 9.52 3.22
C SER A 116 -3.39 8.36 2.36
N HIS A 117 -2.33 7.72 2.80
CA HIS A 117 -1.83 6.48 2.21
C HIS A 117 -1.91 5.31 3.19
N VAL A 118 -2.44 5.52 4.39
CA VAL A 118 -2.51 4.50 5.43
C VAL A 118 -3.93 4.37 5.96
N LEU A 119 -4.43 3.14 5.90
CA LEU A 119 -5.72 2.73 6.41
C LEU A 119 -5.49 1.96 7.72
N ARG A 120 -6.12 2.39 8.78
CA ARG A 120 -6.14 1.70 10.09
C ARG A 120 -7.56 1.24 10.39
N ILE A 121 -7.70 0.00 10.82
CA ILE A 121 -8.98 -0.58 11.19
C ILE A 121 -8.99 -0.75 12.70
N PRO A 122 -9.79 0.05 13.43
CA PRO A 122 -9.94 -0.12 14.87
C PRO A 122 -10.40 -1.53 15.21
N ALA A 123 -9.79 -2.13 16.24
CA ALA A 123 -10.08 -3.49 16.68
C ALA A 123 -10.00 -4.55 15.55
N LEU A 124 -9.05 -4.40 14.62
CA LEU A 124 -8.84 -5.28 13.45
C LEU A 124 -8.96 -6.76 13.82
N GLN A 125 -8.38 -7.19 14.95
CA GLN A 125 -8.32 -8.59 15.37
C GLN A 125 -9.69 -9.27 15.52
N THR A 126 -10.74 -8.50 15.70
CA THR A 126 -12.13 -9.00 15.84
C THR A 126 -12.92 -8.96 14.52
N THR A 127 -12.27 -8.56 13.43
CA THR A 127 -12.93 -8.37 12.13
C THR A 127 -12.71 -9.56 11.20
N GLN A 128 -13.57 -9.68 10.19
CA GLN A 128 -13.38 -10.63 9.10
C GLN A 128 -12.11 -10.31 8.29
N ILE A 129 -11.71 -9.03 8.22
CA ILE A 129 -10.49 -8.59 7.55
C ILE A 129 -9.26 -9.26 8.17
N ALA A 130 -9.19 -9.35 9.51
CA ALA A 130 -8.09 -10.05 10.17
C ALA A 130 -8.02 -11.54 9.80
N ARG A 131 -9.18 -12.21 9.66
CA ARG A 131 -9.23 -13.61 9.21
C ARG A 131 -8.70 -13.74 7.78
N ILE A 132 -9.15 -12.90 6.87
CA ILE A 132 -8.70 -12.93 5.47
C ILE A 132 -7.18 -12.70 5.38
N ILE A 133 -6.64 -11.75 6.15
CA ILE A 133 -5.20 -11.51 6.22
C ILE A 133 -4.46 -12.75 6.75
N HIS A 134 -5.01 -13.41 7.76
CA HIS A 134 -4.45 -14.65 8.28
C HIS A 134 -4.48 -15.78 7.25
N ASP A 135 -5.60 -15.97 6.55
CA ASP A 135 -5.75 -17.00 5.52
C ASP A 135 -4.81 -16.73 4.33
N LEU A 136 -4.64 -15.46 3.92
CA LEU A 136 -3.63 -15.05 2.95
C LEU A 136 -2.23 -15.48 3.41
N GLU A 137 -1.86 -15.19 4.65
CA GLU A 137 -0.56 -15.53 5.20
C GLU A 137 -0.31 -17.04 5.23
N GLN A 138 -1.30 -17.81 5.69
CA GLN A 138 -1.20 -19.29 5.74
C GLN A 138 -1.12 -19.94 4.36
N SER A 139 -1.78 -19.36 3.37
CA SER A 139 -1.83 -19.90 2.01
C SER A 139 -0.54 -19.69 1.20
N LEU A 140 0.35 -18.79 1.63
CA LEU A 140 1.55 -18.44 0.85
C LEU A 140 2.53 -19.58 0.68
N ASP A 141 2.65 -20.45 1.68
CA ASP A 141 3.53 -21.63 1.65
C ASP A 141 2.77 -22.91 1.23
N SER A 142 1.47 -22.81 0.95
CA SER A 142 0.65 -23.94 0.58
C SER A 142 0.92 -24.39 -0.85
N ARG A 143 0.91 -25.71 -1.06
CA ARG A 143 0.98 -26.36 -2.38
C ARG A 143 -0.34 -27.06 -2.75
N GLU A 144 -1.42 -26.67 -2.10
CA GLU A 144 -2.73 -27.25 -2.36
C GLU A 144 -3.25 -26.90 -3.76
N TYR A 145 -4.26 -27.66 -4.19
CA TYR A 145 -4.91 -27.46 -5.48
C TYR A 145 -5.39 -26.00 -5.64
N ALA A 146 -5.09 -25.40 -6.81
CA ALA A 146 -5.51 -24.05 -7.19
C ALA A 146 -5.12 -22.94 -6.20
N ASN A 147 -3.99 -23.06 -5.50
CA ASN A 147 -3.56 -22.10 -4.49
C ASN A 147 -3.37 -20.67 -5.03
N GLU A 148 -2.88 -20.50 -6.26
CA GLU A 148 -2.79 -19.18 -6.90
C GLU A 148 -4.17 -18.54 -7.13
N LEU A 149 -5.16 -19.32 -7.51
CA LEU A 149 -6.54 -18.85 -7.60
C LEU A 149 -7.09 -18.50 -6.22
N TYR A 150 -6.78 -19.29 -5.20
CA TYR A 150 -7.19 -19.01 -3.82
C TYR A 150 -6.62 -17.70 -3.30
N HIS A 151 -5.36 -17.37 -3.57
CA HIS A 151 -4.77 -16.06 -3.27
C HIS A 151 -5.55 -14.91 -3.91
N LYS A 152 -5.94 -15.06 -5.18
CA LYS A 152 -6.74 -14.04 -5.89
C LYS A 152 -8.12 -13.87 -5.25
N LEU A 153 -8.78 -14.96 -4.88
CA LEU A 153 -10.08 -14.91 -4.21
C LEU A 153 -9.99 -14.23 -2.84
N LEU A 154 -8.99 -14.58 -2.02
CA LEU A 154 -8.76 -13.94 -0.72
C LEU A 154 -8.45 -12.44 -0.87
N PHE A 155 -7.68 -12.06 -1.89
CA PHE A 155 -7.42 -10.65 -2.18
C PHE A 155 -8.70 -9.90 -2.58
N LEU A 156 -9.52 -10.46 -3.46
CA LEU A 156 -10.79 -9.84 -3.85
C LEU A 156 -11.74 -9.73 -2.65
N GLU A 157 -11.81 -10.75 -1.79
CA GLU A 157 -12.58 -10.69 -0.56
C GLU A 157 -12.04 -9.60 0.38
N LEU A 158 -10.72 -9.45 0.51
CA LEU A 158 -10.10 -8.38 1.28
C LEU A 158 -10.58 -7.00 0.78
N MET A 159 -10.53 -6.76 -0.54
CA MET A 159 -10.97 -5.50 -1.12
C MET A 159 -12.45 -5.23 -0.88
N VAL A 160 -13.31 -6.25 -1.02
CA VAL A 160 -14.75 -6.13 -0.69
C VAL A 160 -14.96 -5.75 0.77
N GLN A 161 -14.25 -6.40 1.70
CA GLN A 161 -14.42 -6.11 3.13
C GLN A 161 -13.83 -4.74 3.52
N LEU A 162 -12.74 -4.30 2.89
CA LEU A 162 -12.21 -2.95 3.07
C LEU A 162 -13.21 -1.90 2.58
N ASN A 163 -13.81 -2.09 1.41
CA ASN A 163 -14.82 -1.18 0.89
C ASN A 163 -16.07 -1.12 1.80
N ARG A 164 -16.55 -2.27 2.29
CA ARG A 164 -17.65 -2.33 3.27
C ARG A 164 -17.31 -1.59 4.56
N ALA A 165 -16.07 -1.75 5.05
CA ALA A 165 -15.61 -1.05 6.23
C ALA A 165 -15.52 0.48 6.00
N ALA A 166 -15.06 0.92 4.81
CA ALA A 166 -15.05 2.32 4.42
C ALA A 166 -16.46 2.91 4.39
N LEU A 167 -17.39 2.27 3.70
CA LEU A 167 -18.80 2.70 3.62
C LEU A 167 -19.50 2.77 4.98
N CYS A 168 -19.06 1.95 5.94
CA CYS A 168 -19.55 1.98 7.32
C CYS A 168 -18.76 2.91 8.26
N ASN A 169 -17.85 3.73 7.75
CA ASN A 169 -16.94 4.59 8.53
C ASN A 169 -16.14 3.82 9.60
N ARG A 170 -15.71 2.60 9.28
CA ARG A 170 -14.92 1.74 10.18
C ARG A 170 -13.42 1.73 9.83
N ILE A 171 -13.00 2.59 8.92
CA ILE A 171 -11.58 2.80 8.56
C ILE A 171 -11.17 4.19 9.03
N GLU A 172 -10.05 4.26 9.71
CA GLU A 172 -9.33 5.50 9.97
C GLU A 172 -8.31 5.72 8.86
N TYR A 173 -8.41 6.84 8.17
CA TYR A 173 -7.41 7.29 7.22
C TYR A 173 -6.42 8.18 7.95
N LEU A 174 -5.20 7.69 8.15
CA LEU A 174 -4.23 8.36 9.00
C LEU A 174 -3.79 9.69 8.42
N SER A 175 -3.69 10.68 9.28
CA SER A 175 -2.98 11.92 8.98
C SER A 175 -1.48 11.69 9.05
N THR A 176 -0.71 12.44 8.26
CA THR A 176 0.75 12.40 8.32
C THR A 176 1.26 12.88 9.69
N THR A 177 2.24 12.16 10.25
CA THR A 177 2.92 12.55 11.49
C THR A 177 4.00 13.61 11.24
N ALA A 178 4.57 13.61 10.04
CA ALA A 178 5.49 14.65 9.56
C ALA A 178 5.28 14.88 8.07
N SER A 179 5.36 16.11 7.64
CA SER A 179 5.19 16.46 6.22
C SER A 179 6.30 17.40 5.75
N ASN A 180 6.82 17.12 4.57
CA ASN A 180 7.62 18.08 3.84
C ASN A 180 6.69 18.96 2.99
N HIS A 181 6.20 20.03 3.58
CA HIS A 181 5.23 20.94 2.92
C HIS A 181 5.71 21.44 1.55
N LYS A 182 7.01 21.68 1.37
CA LYS A 182 7.54 22.12 0.07
C LYS A 182 7.37 21.02 -0.98
N MET A 183 7.70 19.77 -0.62
CA MET A 183 7.58 18.63 -1.53
C MET A 183 6.12 18.32 -1.86
N ILE A 184 5.25 18.37 -0.85
CA ILE A 184 3.81 18.18 -1.03
C ILE A 184 3.23 19.22 -1.96
N ASN A 185 3.54 20.51 -1.75
CA ASN A 185 3.06 21.60 -2.60
C ASN A 185 3.52 21.44 -4.06
N VAL A 186 4.74 21.00 -4.28
CA VAL A 186 5.25 20.74 -5.65
C VAL A 186 4.50 19.58 -6.29
N ILE A 187 4.29 18.49 -5.58
CA ILE A 187 3.55 17.32 -6.07
C ILE A 187 2.09 17.68 -6.35
N ASP A 188 1.42 18.36 -5.41
CA ASP A 188 0.03 18.81 -5.58
C ASP A 188 -0.09 19.76 -6.77
N TYR A 189 0.88 20.68 -6.97
CA TYR A 189 0.93 21.56 -8.14
C TYR A 189 1.11 20.79 -9.45
N LEU A 190 2.06 19.86 -9.51
CA LEU A 190 2.30 19.04 -10.70
C LEU A 190 1.06 18.22 -11.05
N ASN A 191 0.43 17.58 -10.07
CA ASN A 191 -0.78 16.78 -10.29
C ASN A 191 -1.96 17.62 -10.80
N ALA A 192 -2.08 18.86 -10.36
CA ALA A 192 -3.12 19.78 -10.81
C ALA A 192 -2.89 20.32 -12.24
N HIS A 193 -1.64 20.31 -12.73
CA HIS A 193 -1.23 20.92 -14.00
C HIS A 193 -0.61 19.93 -14.99
N LEU A 194 -0.81 18.60 -14.78
CA LEU A 194 -0.26 17.56 -15.66
C LEU A 194 -0.76 17.63 -17.10
N THR A 195 -1.90 18.29 -17.34
CA THR A 195 -2.51 18.46 -18.67
C THR A 195 -2.28 19.84 -19.26
N ASP A 196 -1.61 20.74 -18.54
CA ASP A 196 -1.33 22.09 -19.02
C ASP A 196 -0.11 22.07 -19.94
N ASP A 197 -0.16 22.80 -21.04
CA ASP A 197 1.00 23.01 -21.91
C ASP A 197 2.09 23.78 -21.16
N ILE A 198 3.28 23.18 -21.07
CA ILE A 198 4.46 23.84 -20.54
C ILE A 198 4.95 24.85 -21.59
N THR A 199 4.59 26.11 -21.41
CA THR A 199 5.08 27.25 -22.23
C THR A 199 6.38 27.80 -21.68
#